data_996082932a38c6a61592a63a5f1d81dd
#
_entry.id   996082932a38c6a61592a63a5f1d81dd
#
_cell.length_a   1.000
_cell.length_b   1.000
_cell.length_c   1.000
_cell.angle_alpha   90.00
_cell.angle_beta   90.00
_cell.angle_gamma   90.00
#
_symmetry.space_group_name_H-M   'P 1'
#
loop_
_entity.id
_entity.type
_entity.pdbx_description
1 polymer ?
#
loop_
_entity_poly.entity_id
_entity_poly.type
_entity_poly.pdbx_seq_one_letter_code
_entity_poly.pdbx_strand_id
1 'polypeptide(L)'
;MRRLLRRAIRFAHELGIQDAFFEEIVPVIADLYIQDFPEVAEQRDKIIITLMKEEKAFARTLLKGTKHLLSFIADGLTGQEIFTMHDTYGFPYELSVEIAKRHNIQIASDWKAEFDACMAEQRKRSQTAAKGTFKSGLEGQTMAHRRLHCYFHAGSLGN
;
A
#
# COMPACT_ATOMS: atom_id res chain seq x y z
N MET A 1 5.80 1.62 3.39
CA MET A 1 5.09 2.55 4.30
C MET A 1 3.62 2.17 4.52
N ARG A 2 2.73 2.15 3.54
CA ARG A 2 1.28 1.82 3.71
C ARG A 2 0.99 0.55 4.49
N ARG A 3 1.76 -0.54 4.26
CA ARG A 3 1.55 -1.81 4.98
C ARG A 3 1.70 -1.66 6.50
N LEU A 4 2.68 -0.88 6.97
CA LEU A 4 2.87 -0.60 8.39
C LEU A 4 1.76 0.26 8.96
N LEU A 5 1.34 1.30 8.22
CA LEU A 5 0.22 2.16 8.62
C LEU A 5 -1.08 1.36 8.78
N ARG A 6 -1.42 0.53 7.79
CA ARG A 6 -2.61 -0.32 7.84
C ARG A 6 -2.57 -1.32 8.98
N ARG A 7 -1.39 -1.83 9.32
CA ARG A 7 -1.20 -2.69 10.49
C ARG A 7 -1.45 -1.92 11.78
N ALA A 8 -0.96 -0.69 11.91
CA ALA A 8 -1.23 0.17 13.05
C ALA A 8 -2.72 0.49 13.20
N ILE A 9 -3.38 0.90 12.10
CA ILE A 9 -4.83 1.18 12.07
C ILE A 9 -5.62 -0.05 12.52
N ARG A 10 -5.25 -1.24 12.06
CA ARG A 10 -5.90 -2.48 12.48
C ARG A 10 -5.82 -2.68 13.98
N PHE A 11 -4.62 -2.58 14.55
CA PHE A 11 -4.45 -2.74 15.99
C PHE A 11 -5.17 -1.66 16.80
N ALA A 12 -5.19 -0.43 16.32
CA ALA A 12 -5.98 0.63 16.94
C ALA A 12 -7.47 0.25 17.01
N HIS A 13 -8.03 -0.24 15.90
CA HIS A 13 -9.41 -0.74 15.86
C HIS A 13 -9.66 -1.92 16.82
N GLU A 14 -8.73 -2.86 16.94
CA GLU A 14 -8.83 -3.98 17.89
C GLU A 14 -8.82 -3.53 19.35
N LEU A 15 -8.13 -2.43 19.64
CA LEU A 15 -8.11 -1.78 20.95
C LEU A 15 -9.34 -0.89 21.21
N GLY A 16 -10.27 -0.79 20.24
CA GLY A 16 -11.46 0.04 20.35
C GLY A 16 -11.25 1.50 19.97
N ILE A 17 -10.08 1.86 19.46
CA ILE A 17 -9.80 3.21 18.97
C ILE A 17 -10.37 3.31 17.54
N GLN A 18 -11.48 4.04 17.40
CA GLN A 18 -12.21 4.13 16.13
C GLN A 18 -11.93 5.39 15.32
N ASP A 19 -11.37 6.42 15.94
CA ASP A 19 -11.17 7.74 15.33
C ASP A 19 -9.70 8.17 15.33
N ALA A 20 -9.33 8.82 14.23
CA ALA A 20 -8.21 9.74 13.98
C ALA A 20 -6.98 9.67 14.93
N PHE A 21 -6.53 8.48 15.32
CA PHE A 21 -5.41 8.35 16.29
C PHE A 21 -4.09 8.93 15.76
N PHE A 22 -3.93 9.09 14.45
CA PHE A 22 -2.75 9.74 13.88
C PHE A 22 -2.67 11.23 14.20
N GLU A 23 -3.81 11.89 14.39
CA GLU A 23 -3.86 13.28 14.81
C GLU A 23 -3.22 13.50 16.20
N GLU A 24 -3.36 12.52 17.07
CA GLU A 24 -2.78 12.53 18.42
C GLU A 24 -1.34 12.03 18.45
N ILE A 25 -1.01 10.98 17.70
CA ILE A 25 0.31 10.34 17.75
C ILE A 25 1.38 11.11 16.99
N VAL A 26 1.05 11.70 15.84
CA VAL A 26 2.04 12.39 15.00
C VAL A 26 2.71 13.57 15.72
N PRO A 27 1.99 14.43 16.46
CA PRO A 27 2.63 15.50 17.23
C PRO A 27 3.66 14.96 18.24
N VAL A 28 3.30 13.92 18.97
CA VAL A 28 4.19 13.29 19.96
C VAL A 28 5.47 12.75 19.32
N ILE A 29 5.33 12.09 18.16
CA ILE A 29 6.48 11.57 17.40
C ILE A 29 7.34 12.73 16.88
N ALA A 30 6.72 13.77 16.34
CA ALA A 30 7.43 14.93 15.82
C ALA A 30 8.26 15.65 16.91
N ASP A 31 7.67 15.83 18.08
CA ASP A 31 8.34 16.45 19.22
C ASP A 31 9.48 15.58 19.78
N LEU A 32 9.30 14.25 19.81
CA LEU A 32 10.31 13.29 20.27
C LEU A 32 11.55 13.28 19.38
N TYR A 33 11.37 13.41 18.07
CA TYR A 33 12.46 13.31 17.09
C TYR A 33 12.89 14.65 16.49
N ILE A 34 12.49 15.78 17.10
CA ILE A 34 12.72 17.13 16.56
C ILE A 34 14.20 17.45 16.33
N GLN A 35 15.09 16.89 17.15
CA GLN A 35 16.53 17.14 17.04
C GLN A 35 17.18 16.35 15.89
N ASP A 36 16.70 15.13 15.64
CA ASP A 36 17.26 14.24 14.61
C ASP A 36 16.59 14.43 13.25
N PHE A 37 15.27 14.77 13.24
CA PHE A 37 14.43 14.91 12.06
C PHE A 37 13.54 16.16 12.14
N PRO A 38 14.10 17.37 12.11
CA PRO A 38 13.35 18.61 12.25
C PRO A 38 12.27 18.78 11.17
N GLU A 39 12.50 18.21 9.98
CA GLU A 39 11.53 18.24 8.88
C GLU A 39 10.20 17.54 9.20
N VAL A 40 10.17 16.62 10.16
CA VAL A 40 8.94 15.97 10.61
C VAL A 40 8.07 16.97 11.38
N ALA A 41 8.69 17.80 12.23
CA ALA A 41 7.99 18.86 12.96
C ALA A 41 7.52 19.97 12.00
N GLU A 42 8.33 20.37 11.04
CA GLU A 42 7.98 21.40 10.04
C GLU A 42 6.81 20.98 9.15
N GLN A 43 6.72 19.69 8.80
CA GLN A 43 5.66 19.16 7.92
C GLN A 43 4.54 18.44 8.68
N ARG A 44 4.43 18.64 9.99
CA ARG A 44 3.48 17.96 10.89
C ARG A 44 2.06 17.90 10.32
N ASP A 45 1.50 19.04 9.97
CA ASP A 45 0.11 19.13 9.49
C ASP A 45 -0.12 18.37 8.18
N LYS A 46 0.84 18.45 7.28
CA LYS A 46 0.78 17.71 6.00
C LYS A 46 0.86 16.20 6.23
N ILE A 47 1.67 15.76 7.18
CA ILE A 47 1.79 14.36 7.58
C ILE A 47 0.46 13.90 8.18
N ILE A 48 -0.11 14.63 9.13
CA ILE A 48 -1.40 14.33 9.77
C ILE A 48 -2.48 14.17 8.70
N ILE A 49 -2.66 15.17 7.83
CA ILE A 49 -3.67 15.12 6.76
C ILE A 49 -3.51 13.89 5.87
N THR A 50 -2.28 13.54 5.53
CA THR A 50 -1.98 12.39 4.66
C THR A 50 -2.31 11.07 5.35
N LEU A 51 -1.94 10.93 6.62
CA LEU A 51 -2.19 9.73 7.40
C LEU A 51 -3.67 9.56 7.72
N MET A 52 -4.37 10.62 8.07
CA MET A 52 -5.82 10.59 8.29
C MET A 52 -6.61 10.19 7.03
N LYS A 53 -6.16 10.60 5.85
CA LYS A 53 -6.77 10.12 4.58
C LYS A 53 -6.61 8.62 4.40
N GLU A 54 -5.41 8.08 4.66
CA GLU A 54 -5.17 6.64 4.58
C GLU A 54 -5.97 5.88 5.66
N GLU A 55 -6.06 6.41 6.87
CA GLU A 55 -6.83 5.86 7.98
C GLU A 55 -8.31 5.72 7.63
N LYS A 56 -8.95 6.82 7.20
CA LYS A 56 -10.36 6.82 6.78
C LYS A 56 -10.61 5.87 5.60
N ALA A 57 -9.70 5.84 4.62
CA ALA A 57 -9.83 4.94 3.48
C ALA A 57 -9.72 3.47 3.91
N PHE A 58 -8.77 3.16 4.80
CA PHE A 58 -8.55 1.80 5.26
C PHE A 58 -9.63 1.32 6.25
N ALA A 59 -10.14 2.18 7.12
CA ALA A 59 -11.27 1.85 7.99
C ALA A 59 -12.50 1.38 7.19
N ARG A 60 -12.79 2.04 6.07
CA ARG A 60 -13.86 1.59 5.14
C ARG A 60 -13.55 0.22 4.53
N THR A 61 -12.29 -0.01 4.18
CA THR A 61 -11.84 -1.31 3.65
C THR A 61 -11.98 -2.40 4.69
N LEU A 62 -11.62 -2.13 5.95
CA LEU A 62 -11.77 -3.07 7.07
C LEU A 62 -13.23 -3.47 7.25
N LEU A 63 -14.14 -2.50 7.34
CA LEU A 63 -15.57 -2.76 7.53
C LEU A 63 -16.16 -3.60 6.39
N LYS A 64 -15.89 -3.22 5.14
CA LYS A 64 -16.38 -3.94 3.96
C LYS A 64 -15.76 -5.32 3.84
N GLY A 65 -14.45 -5.41 4.02
CA GLY A 65 -13.70 -6.67 3.93
C GLY A 65 -14.12 -7.66 5.01
N THR A 66 -14.28 -7.22 6.26
CA THR A 66 -14.76 -8.08 7.35
C THR A 66 -16.18 -8.58 7.05
N LYS A 67 -17.08 -7.70 6.61
CA LYS A 67 -18.45 -8.11 6.25
C LYS A 67 -18.46 -9.16 5.14
N HIS A 68 -17.64 -8.96 4.10
CA HIS A 68 -17.54 -9.90 3.00
C HIS A 68 -16.90 -11.23 3.44
N LEU A 69 -15.86 -11.16 4.27
CA LEU A 69 -15.23 -12.37 4.81
C LEU A 69 -16.21 -13.21 5.64
N LEU A 70 -17.05 -12.57 6.43
CA LEU A 70 -18.07 -13.26 7.23
C LEU A 70 -19.15 -13.95 6.37
N SER A 71 -19.32 -13.59 5.08
CA SER A 71 -20.22 -14.32 4.20
C SER A 71 -19.71 -15.72 3.83
N PHE A 72 -18.41 -16.01 4.03
CA PHE A 72 -17.83 -17.33 3.79
C PHE A 72 -17.93 -18.30 4.98
N ILE A 73 -18.67 -17.95 6.05
CA ILE A 73 -18.78 -18.80 7.26
C ILE A 73 -19.29 -20.21 6.91
N ALA A 74 -20.22 -20.32 5.96
CA ALA A 74 -20.82 -21.59 5.60
C ALA A 74 -19.97 -22.40 4.61
N ASP A 75 -19.32 -21.74 3.67
CA ASP A 75 -18.65 -22.37 2.53
C ASP A 75 -17.15 -22.60 2.75
N GLY A 76 -16.59 -21.95 3.77
CA GLY A 76 -15.13 -21.93 4.00
C GLY A 76 -14.42 -20.87 3.17
N LEU A 77 -13.10 -20.81 3.29
CA LEU A 77 -12.24 -19.81 2.67
C LEU A 77 -11.09 -20.47 1.92
N THR A 78 -11.01 -20.24 0.62
CA THR A 78 -9.96 -20.72 -0.27
C THR A 78 -8.82 -19.71 -0.40
N GLY A 79 -7.67 -20.14 -0.95
CA GLY A 79 -6.56 -19.23 -1.24
C GLY A 79 -6.90 -18.21 -2.32
N GLN A 80 -7.75 -18.57 -3.28
CA GLN A 80 -8.22 -17.66 -4.32
C GLN A 80 -9.14 -16.55 -3.78
N GLU A 81 -10.00 -16.88 -2.84
CA GLU A 81 -10.85 -15.88 -2.16
C GLU A 81 -10.03 -14.94 -1.30
N ILE A 82 -9.04 -15.46 -0.56
CA ILE A 82 -8.08 -14.65 0.19
C ILE A 82 -7.32 -13.71 -0.76
N PHE A 83 -6.91 -14.21 -1.94
CA PHE A 83 -6.27 -13.38 -2.96
C PHE A 83 -7.21 -12.29 -3.49
N THR A 84 -8.46 -12.62 -3.77
CA THR A 84 -9.47 -11.64 -4.21
C THR A 84 -9.69 -10.55 -3.17
N MET A 85 -9.77 -10.90 -1.90
CA MET A 85 -9.81 -9.95 -0.79
C MET A 85 -8.60 -9.02 -0.78
N HIS A 86 -7.42 -9.59 -1.01
CA HIS A 86 -6.16 -8.83 -1.02
C HIS A 86 -6.04 -7.90 -2.23
N ASP A 87 -6.30 -8.42 -3.44
CA ASP A 87 -6.08 -7.71 -4.71
C ASP A 87 -7.18 -6.70 -5.03
N THR A 88 -8.44 -7.11 -4.89
CA THR A 88 -9.59 -6.30 -5.27
C THR A 88 -10.02 -5.34 -4.18
N TYR A 89 -10.07 -5.80 -2.95
CA TYR A 89 -10.55 -5.00 -1.81
C TYR A 89 -9.42 -4.34 -1.02
N GLY A 90 -8.15 -4.68 -1.31
CA GLY A 90 -7.00 -4.16 -0.56
C GLY A 90 -6.96 -4.64 0.89
N PHE A 91 -7.61 -5.76 1.20
CA PHE A 91 -7.72 -6.34 2.52
C PHE A 91 -6.50 -7.25 2.78
N PRO A 92 -5.68 -7.00 3.81
CA PRO A 92 -4.48 -7.79 4.04
C PRO A 92 -4.80 -9.28 4.24
N TYR A 93 -4.08 -10.17 3.57
CA TYR A 93 -4.33 -11.62 3.64
C TYR A 93 -4.14 -12.16 5.06
N GLU A 94 -3.18 -11.60 5.81
CA GLU A 94 -2.93 -11.95 7.20
C GLU A 94 -4.19 -11.71 8.06
N LEU A 95 -4.89 -10.61 7.78
CA LEU A 95 -6.11 -10.25 8.46
C LEU A 95 -7.28 -11.17 8.07
N SER A 96 -7.36 -11.57 6.80
CA SER A 96 -8.36 -12.55 6.34
C SER A 96 -8.23 -13.87 7.11
N VAL A 97 -7.01 -14.38 7.24
CA VAL A 97 -6.73 -15.62 7.98
C VAL A 97 -7.02 -15.48 9.48
N GLU A 98 -6.67 -14.34 10.07
CA GLU A 98 -6.89 -14.11 11.50
C GLU A 98 -8.38 -14.00 11.84
N ILE A 99 -9.15 -13.25 11.05
CA ILE A 99 -10.60 -13.13 11.25
C ILE A 99 -11.29 -14.47 11.01
N ALA A 100 -10.89 -15.20 9.97
CA ALA A 100 -11.43 -16.53 9.69
C ALA A 100 -11.23 -17.46 10.90
N LYS A 101 -10.04 -17.50 11.50
CA LYS A 101 -9.76 -18.28 12.70
C LYS A 101 -10.59 -17.83 13.91
N ARG A 102 -10.74 -16.51 14.09
CA ARG A 102 -11.54 -15.94 15.21
C ARG A 102 -13.02 -16.29 15.13
N HIS A 103 -13.54 -16.38 13.91
CA HIS A 103 -14.95 -16.72 13.65
C HIS A 103 -15.17 -18.20 13.31
N ASN A 104 -14.15 -19.06 13.50
CA ASN A 104 -14.21 -20.50 13.20
C ASN A 104 -14.60 -20.80 11.74
N ILE A 105 -14.24 -19.92 10.80
CA ILE A 105 -14.40 -20.17 9.37
C ILE A 105 -13.34 -21.18 8.93
N GLN A 106 -13.75 -22.23 8.27
CA GLN A 106 -12.82 -23.22 7.74
C GLN A 106 -11.94 -22.59 6.64
N ILE A 107 -10.62 -22.83 6.70
CA ILE A 107 -9.69 -22.38 5.67
C ILE A 107 -9.14 -23.63 4.99
N ALA A 108 -9.14 -23.66 3.67
CA ALA A 108 -8.59 -24.76 2.89
C ALA A 108 -7.13 -25.04 3.30
N SER A 109 -6.73 -26.29 3.39
CA SER A 109 -5.39 -26.69 3.85
C SER A 109 -4.26 -26.16 2.95
N ASP A 110 -4.54 -26.00 1.68
CA ASP A 110 -3.64 -25.56 0.61
C ASP A 110 -3.79 -24.05 0.27
N TRP A 111 -4.60 -23.31 1.05
CA TRP A 111 -4.89 -21.92 0.79
C TRP A 111 -3.65 -21.05 0.50
N LYS A 112 -2.54 -21.36 1.18
CA LYS A 112 -1.32 -20.57 1.04
C LYS A 112 -0.65 -20.78 -0.30
N ALA A 113 -0.63 -22.02 -0.80
CA ALA A 113 -0.09 -22.35 -2.10
C ALA A 113 -0.94 -21.73 -3.23
N GLU A 114 -2.26 -21.79 -3.12
CA GLU A 114 -3.17 -21.13 -4.07
C GLU A 114 -3.00 -19.63 -4.07
N PHE A 115 -2.96 -19.00 -2.88
CA PHE A 115 -2.72 -17.57 -2.76
C PHE A 115 -1.40 -17.13 -3.40
N ASP A 116 -0.31 -17.85 -3.12
CA ASP A 116 1.01 -17.56 -3.67
C ASP A 116 1.06 -17.73 -5.18
N ALA A 117 0.35 -18.72 -5.74
CA ALA A 117 0.20 -18.91 -7.18
C ALA A 117 -0.54 -17.72 -7.83
N CYS A 118 -1.65 -17.27 -7.27
CA CYS A 118 -2.39 -16.08 -7.71
C CYS A 118 -1.53 -14.81 -7.65
N MET A 119 -0.76 -14.63 -6.58
CA MET A 119 0.17 -13.51 -6.42
C MET A 119 1.30 -13.53 -7.45
N ALA A 120 1.82 -14.72 -7.79
CA ALA A 120 2.85 -14.87 -8.81
C ALA A 120 2.31 -14.50 -10.20
N GLU A 121 1.08 -14.91 -10.51
CA GLU A 121 0.42 -14.57 -11.77
C GLU A 121 0.12 -13.07 -11.88
N GLN A 122 -0.37 -12.44 -10.81
CA GLN A 122 -0.58 -10.99 -10.73
C GLN A 122 0.73 -10.23 -10.99
N ARG A 123 1.85 -10.66 -10.37
CA ARG A 123 3.17 -10.05 -10.60
C ARG A 123 3.59 -10.14 -12.07
N LYS A 124 3.39 -11.29 -12.72
CA LYS A 124 3.69 -11.47 -14.15
C LYS A 124 2.88 -10.50 -15.00
N ARG A 125 1.56 -10.40 -14.76
CA ARG A 125 0.67 -9.46 -15.46
C ARG A 125 1.11 -8.01 -15.30
N SER A 126 1.44 -7.60 -14.07
CA SER A 126 1.90 -6.23 -13.77
C SER A 126 3.25 -5.92 -14.44
N GLN A 127 4.18 -6.87 -14.47
CA GLN A 127 5.47 -6.70 -15.15
C GLN A 127 5.31 -6.59 -16.67
N THR A 128 4.40 -7.36 -17.27
CA THR A 128 4.13 -7.31 -18.71
C THR A 128 3.49 -5.98 -19.10
N ALA A 129 2.54 -5.49 -18.29
CA ALA A 129 1.92 -4.18 -18.49
C ALA A 129 2.95 -3.03 -18.37
N ALA A 130 3.85 -3.09 -17.38
CA ALA A 130 4.90 -2.09 -17.18
C ALA A 130 5.91 -2.08 -18.33
N LYS A 131 6.27 -3.24 -18.88
CA LYS A 131 7.17 -3.33 -20.05
C LYS A 131 6.55 -2.72 -21.32
N GLY A 132 5.23 -2.82 -21.51
CA GLY A 132 4.51 -2.20 -22.61
C GLY A 132 4.49 -0.67 -22.52
N THR A 133 4.27 -0.14 -21.33
CA THR A 133 4.20 1.32 -21.08
C THR A 133 5.59 1.98 -21.14
N PHE A 134 6.65 1.27 -20.75
CA PHE A 134 8.01 1.82 -20.75
C PHE A 134 8.63 1.91 -22.14
N LYS A 135 8.24 1.04 -23.09
CA LYS A 135 8.69 1.12 -24.49
C LYS A 135 8.19 2.36 -25.22
N SER A 136 6.96 2.80 -24.97
CA SER A 136 6.40 4.00 -25.60
C SER A 136 6.91 5.32 -25.01
N GLY A 137 7.42 5.31 -23.76
CA GLY A 137 7.96 6.52 -23.11
C GLY A 137 9.41 6.84 -23.46
N LEU A 138 10.22 5.86 -23.84
CA LEU A 138 11.64 6.06 -24.16
C LEU A 138 11.90 6.49 -25.61
N GLU A 139 11.03 6.18 -26.55
CA GLU A 139 11.17 6.64 -27.94
C GLU A 139 10.97 8.16 -28.11
N GLY A 140 10.22 8.80 -27.17
CA GLY A 140 10.03 10.27 -27.19
C GLY A 140 11.14 11.07 -26.49
N GLN A 141 11.92 10.49 -25.59
CA GLN A 141 12.95 11.22 -24.83
C GLN A 141 14.34 11.17 -25.43
N THR A 142 14.64 10.22 -26.30
CA THR A 142 15.95 10.12 -26.96
C THR A 142 16.23 11.25 -27.95
N MET A 143 15.19 11.92 -28.47
CA MET A 143 15.36 13.06 -29.38
C MET A 143 15.58 14.40 -28.65
N ALA A 144 15.09 14.58 -27.46
CA ALA A 144 15.25 15.79 -26.65
C ALA A 144 16.67 15.90 -26.05
N HIS A 145 17.26 14.77 -25.64
CA HIS A 145 18.62 14.76 -25.05
C HIS A 145 19.74 14.98 -26.07
N ARG A 146 19.52 14.63 -27.35
CA ARG A 146 20.53 14.93 -28.41
C ARG A 146 20.63 16.41 -28.75
N ARG A 147 19.59 17.21 -28.52
CA ARG A 147 19.64 18.67 -28.79
C ARG A 147 20.34 19.47 -27.69
N LEU A 148 20.38 18.99 -26.46
CA LEU A 148 21.04 19.68 -25.34
C LEU A 148 22.56 19.46 -25.30
N HIS A 149 23.07 18.36 -25.86
CA HIS A 149 24.52 18.09 -25.88
C HIS A 149 25.27 18.88 -26.95
N CYS A 150 24.60 19.39 -28.01
CA CYS A 150 25.22 20.23 -29.03
C CYS A 150 25.37 21.71 -28.62
N TYR A 151 24.67 22.16 -27.58
CA TYR A 151 24.75 23.56 -27.13
C TYR A 151 25.86 23.85 -26.10
N PHE A 152 26.39 22.81 -25.44
CA PHE A 152 27.41 22.98 -24.38
C PHE A 152 28.87 22.88 -24.90
N HIS A 153 29.11 22.52 -26.16
CA HIS A 153 30.48 22.40 -26.72
C HIS A 153 30.87 23.51 -27.69
N ALA A 154 30.02 24.52 -27.89
CA ALA A 154 30.34 25.64 -28.80
C ALA A 154 30.77 26.94 -28.08
N GLY A 155 31.06 26.90 -26.79
CA GLY A 155 31.37 28.10 -25.98
C GLY A 155 32.74 28.12 -25.29
N SER A 156 33.74 27.38 -25.79
CA SER A 156 35.10 27.46 -25.22
C SER A 156 36.17 27.38 -26.31
N LEU A 157 36.22 28.39 -27.17
CA LEU A 157 37.44 28.78 -27.94
C LEU A 157 37.32 30.27 -28.29
N GLY A 158 38.11 31.09 -27.57
CA GLY A 158 38.25 32.49 -27.90
C GLY A 158 38.75 33.37 -26.76
N ASN A 159 40.06 33.49 -26.69
CA ASN A 159 40.97 34.39 -25.96
C ASN A 159 41.40 33.96 -24.58
#